data_8b9c784b258ee4ef06dce63b720483d0
#
_entry.id   8b9c784b258ee4ef06dce63b720483d0
#
_cell.length_a   1.000
_cell.length_b   1.000
_cell.length_c   1.000
_cell.angle_alpha   90.00
_cell.angle_beta   90.00
_cell.angle_gamma   90.00
#
_symmetry.space_group_name_H-M   'P 1'
#
loop_
_entity.id
_entity.type
_entity.pdbx_description
1 polymer ?
#
loop_
_entity_poly.entity_id
_entity_poly.type
_entity_poly.pdbx_seq_one_letter_code
_entity_poly.pdbx_strand_id
1 'polypeptide(L)'
;MHVKVLSTQEVMSYPGFDELIEEYSRAFDNSQTGPVKVDWKAYEDFGDSLKTAVVIAEGKIVGIAAVLIQHSRHYDMPVVTIEALYLRRAYRKGTAGLRLLWAASDIARDSGAKGLALCAPPESELERLCIAKGYADLRHVYWVPV
;
A
#
# COMPACT_ATOMS: atom_id res chain seq x y z
N MET A 1 -5.79 -2.38 -18.65
CA MET A 1 -5.43 -2.15 -17.22
C MET A 1 -6.33 -3.01 -16.34
N HIS A 2 -5.74 -3.81 -15.47
CA HIS A 2 -6.48 -4.66 -14.53
C HIS A 2 -5.77 -4.76 -13.19
N VAL A 3 -6.49 -5.24 -12.17
CA VAL A 3 -5.96 -5.42 -10.81
C VAL A 3 -5.85 -6.91 -10.52
N LYS A 4 -4.75 -7.30 -9.88
CA LYS A 4 -4.52 -8.66 -9.35
C LYS A 4 -4.04 -8.59 -7.91
N VAL A 5 -4.18 -9.70 -7.20
CA VAL A 5 -3.56 -9.91 -5.87
C VAL A 5 -2.44 -10.93 -6.04
N LEU A 6 -1.25 -10.59 -5.61
CA LEU A 6 -0.04 -11.37 -5.75
C LEU A 6 0.67 -11.54 -4.41
N SER A 7 1.48 -12.58 -4.29
CA SER A 7 2.44 -12.74 -3.20
C SER A 7 3.64 -11.80 -3.37
N THR A 8 4.41 -11.60 -2.32
CA THR A 8 5.63 -10.77 -2.39
C THR A 8 6.60 -11.25 -3.46
N GLN A 9 6.84 -12.55 -3.56
CA GLN A 9 7.75 -13.12 -4.56
C GLN A 9 7.24 -12.89 -6.00
N GLU A 10 5.94 -13.07 -6.23
CA GLU A 10 5.35 -12.79 -7.54
C GLU A 10 5.47 -11.33 -7.92
N VAL A 11 5.24 -10.41 -6.97
CA VAL A 11 5.39 -8.96 -7.19
C VAL A 11 6.82 -8.61 -7.57
N MET A 12 7.81 -9.09 -6.81
CA MET A 12 9.23 -8.81 -7.03
C MET A 12 9.75 -9.31 -8.39
N SER A 13 9.19 -10.38 -8.91
CA SER A 13 9.56 -10.96 -10.21
C SER A 13 8.73 -10.45 -11.38
N TYR A 14 7.72 -9.61 -11.12
CA TYR A 14 6.83 -9.13 -12.17
C TYR A 14 7.48 -8.03 -13.03
N PRO A 15 7.25 -8.01 -14.36
CA PRO A 15 7.74 -6.92 -15.20
C PRO A 15 7.29 -5.55 -14.71
N GLY A 16 8.19 -4.56 -14.73
CA GLY A 16 7.92 -3.20 -14.30
C GLY A 16 8.11 -2.95 -12.80
N PHE A 17 8.46 -3.97 -12.02
CA PHE A 17 8.67 -3.84 -10.58
C PHE A 17 9.83 -2.87 -10.26
N ASP A 18 10.97 -3.00 -10.91
CA ASP A 18 12.14 -2.16 -10.64
C ASP A 18 11.84 -0.67 -10.93
N GLU A 19 11.19 -0.39 -12.05
CA GLU A 19 10.81 0.98 -12.41
C GLU A 19 9.80 1.58 -11.41
N LEU A 20 8.87 0.76 -10.92
CA LEU A 20 7.90 1.16 -9.91
C LEU A 20 8.58 1.50 -8.58
N ILE A 21 9.49 0.63 -8.12
CA ILE A 21 10.21 0.82 -6.86
C ILE A 21 11.17 2.00 -6.93
N GLU A 22 11.80 2.22 -8.06
CA GLU A 22 12.64 3.41 -8.26
C GLU A 22 11.83 4.71 -8.12
N GLU A 23 10.66 4.78 -8.76
CA GLU A 23 9.76 5.94 -8.65
C GLU A 23 9.19 6.09 -7.24
N TYR A 24 8.81 4.99 -6.60
CA TYR A 24 8.37 4.94 -5.20
C TYR A 24 9.45 5.48 -4.26
N SER A 25 10.67 4.99 -4.39
CA SER A 25 11.78 5.38 -3.52
C SER A 25 12.06 6.88 -3.60
N ARG A 26 12.07 7.44 -4.81
CA ARG A 26 12.23 8.89 -4.99
C ARG A 26 11.09 9.71 -4.35
N ALA A 27 9.88 9.18 -4.36
CA ALA A 27 8.71 9.86 -3.81
C ALA A 27 8.68 9.86 -2.27
N PHE A 28 9.32 8.88 -1.63
CA PHE A 28 9.30 8.70 -0.18
C PHE A 28 10.64 8.95 0.53
N ASP A 29 11.70 9.31 -0.19
CA ASP A 29 12.92 9.78 0.43
C ASP A 29 12.65 11.06 1.24
N ASN A 30 13.16 11.12 2.46
CA ASN A 30 12.99 12.29 3.30
C ASN A 30 14.18 12.54 4.23
N SER A 31 14.29 13.76 4.73
CA SER A 31 15.40 14.19 5.58
C SER A 31 15.40 13.59 6.98
N GLN A 32 14.27 13.03 7.43
CA GLN A 32 14.13 12.46 8.78
C GLN A 32 14.62 11.02 8.83
N THR A 33 14.21 10.21 7.86
CA THR A 33 14.52 8.77 7.80
C THR A 33 15.61 8.45 6.79
N GLY A 34 15.98 9.38 5.92
CA GLY A 34 16.93 9.17 4.83
C GLY A 34 16.31 8.50 3.61
N PRO A 35 17.14 7.93 2.74
CA PRO A 35 16.67 7.27 1.52
C PRO A 35 15.88 5.99 1.84
N VAL A 36 14.91 5.69 0.99
CA VAL A 36 14.16 4.43 1.07
C VAL A 36 15.09 3.27 0.81
N LYS A 37 15.12 2.32 1.75
CA LYS A 37 15.88 1.08 1.68
C LYS A 37 14.98 -0.07 2.14
N VAL A 38 14.42 -0.80 1.20
CA VAL A 38 13.42 -1.84 1.49
C VAL A 38 14.10 -3.14 1.91
N ASP A 39 13.68 -3.68 3.04
CA ASP A 39 14.04 -5.03 3.49
C ASP A 39 13.08 -6.05 2.87
N TRP A 40 13.40 -6.52 1.66
CA TRP A 40 12.58 -7.46 0.91
C TRP A 40 12.43 -8.81 1.62
N LYS A 41 13.47 -9.24 2.34
CA LYS A 41 13.40 -10.49 3.09
C LYS A 41 12.37 -10.40 4.22
N ALA A 42 12.32 -9.30 4.94
CA ALA A 42 11.31 -9.09 5.97
C ALA A 42 9.89 -9.10 5.37
N TYR A 43 9.70 -8.53 4.18
CA TYR A 43 8.41 -8.61 3.48
C TYR A 43 8.06 -10.05 3.06
N GLU A 44 9.02 -10.81 2.56
CA GLU A 44 8.80 -12.24 2.24
C GLU A 44 8.46 -13.07 3.49
N ASP A 45 9.10 -12.78 4.61
CA ASP A 45 8.90 -13.51 5.87
C ASP A 45 7.49 -13.33 6.47
N PHE A 46 6.74 -12.31 6.06
CA PHE A 46 5.32 -12.20 6.42
C PHE A 46 4.45 -13.29 5.78
N GLY A 47 4.88 -13.90 4.68
CA GLY A 47 4.13 -14.96 4.00
C GLY A 47 2.70 -14.52 3.66
N ASP A 48 1.71 -15.34 3.99
CA ASP A 48 0.29 -15.09 3.70
C ASP A 48 -0.31 -13.90 4.49
N SER A 49 0.40 -13.41 5.51
CA SER A 49 -0.01 -12.21 6.24
C SER A 49 0.18 -10.92 5.44
N LEU A 50 0.95 -10.97 4.37
CA LEU A 50 1.14 -9.86 3.44
C LEU A 50 0.64 -10.23 2.05
N LYS A 51 -0.35 -9.50 1.56
CA LYS A 51 -0.89 -9.65 0.21
C LYS A 51 -0.78 -8.33 -0.51
N THR A 52 -0.41 -8.37 -1.77
CA THR A 52 -0.22 -7.14 -2.54
C THR A 52 -1.20 -7.09 -3.70
N ALA A 53 -2.11 -6.13 -3.66
CA ALA A 53 -2.89 -5.76 -4.82
C ALA A 53 -1.99 -4.96 -5.78
N VAL A 54 -2.04 -5.28 -7.06
CA VAL A 54 -1.24 -4.62 -8.09
C VAL A 54 -2.12 -4.15 -9.24
N VAL A 55 -1.77 -3.01 -9.79
CA VAL A 55 -2.31 -2.54 -11.09
C VAL A 55 -1.34 -2.94 -12.18
N ILE A 56 -1.86 -3.63 -13.19
CA ILE A 56 -1.09 -4.04 -14.36
C ILE A 56 -1.60 -3.26 -15.58
N ALA A 57 -0.68 -2.62 -16.28
CA ALA A 57 -0.91 -1.94 -17.54
C ALA A 57 0.18 -2.34 -18.54
N GLU A 58 -0.22 -2.70 -19.76
CA GLU A 58 0.73 -3.09 -20.82
C GLU A 58 1.70 -4.22 -20.40
N GLY A 59 1.20 -5.16 -19.59
CA GLY A 59 1.99 -6.29 -19.08
C GLY A 59 2.97 -5.95 -17.96
N LYS A 60 2.98 -4.71 -17.43
CA LYS A 60 3.86 -4.26 -16.36
C LYS A 60 3.08 -3.87 -15.11
N ILE A 61 3.66 -4.10 -13.93
CA ILE A 61 3.16 -3.51 -12.69
C ILE A 61 3.38 -2.00 -12.74
N VAL A 62 2.31 -1.24 -12.52
CA VAL A 62 2.34 0.23 -12.46
C VAL A 62 1.81 0.81 -11.15
N GLY A 63 1.27 -0.03 -10.28
CA GLY A 63 0.80 0.37 -8.95
C GLY A 63 0.74 -0.80 -7.98
N ILE A 64 0.91 -0.51 -6.71
CA ILE A 64 0.89 -1.49 -5.62
C ILE A 64 0.09 -0.97 -4.43
N ALA A 65 -0.56 -1.88 -3.72
CA ALA A 65 -1.04 -1.72 -2.36
C ALA A 65 -0.63 -2.98 -1.56
N ALA A 66 0.43 -2.87 -0.79
CA ALA A 66 0.88 -3.94 0.10
C ALA A 66 0.03 -3.92 1.37
N VAL A 67 -0.71 -4.98 1.59
CA VAL A 67 -1.72 -5.10 2.65
C VAL A 67 -1.24 -6.10 3.69
N LEU A 68 -0.96 -5.61 4.90
CA LEU A 68 -0.52 -6.42 6.02
C LEU A 68 -1.70 -6.77 6.94
N ILE A 69 -1.89 -8.05 7.18
CA ILE A 69 -2.93 -8.60 8.05
C ILE A 69 -2.27 -9.05 9.35
N GLN A 70 -2.66 -8.45 10.48
CA GLN A 70 -2.12 -8.78 11.78
C GLN A 70 -3.26 -9.03 12.78
N HIS A 71 -2.98 -9.82 13.81
CA HIS A 71 -3.90 -9.95 14.93
C HIS A 71 -3.61 -8.88 15.98
N SER A 72 -4.59 -8.05 16.27
CA SER A 72 -4.46 -7.07 17.36
C SER A 72 -4.73 -7.73 18.69
N ARG A 73 -3.73 -7.77 19.55
CA ARG A 73 -3.88 -8.26 20.93
C ARG A 73 -4.75 -7.34 21.78
N HIS A 74 -4.78 -6.05 21.43
CA HIS A 74 -5.56 -5.05 22.16
C HIS A 74 -7.06 -5.19 21.91
N TYR A 75 -7.45 -5.54 20.70
CA TYR A 75 -8.85 -5.66 20.29
C TYR A 75 -9.30 -7.10 20.02
N ASP A 76 -8.39 -8.07 20.13
CA ASP A 76 -8.63 -9.49 19.83
C ASP A 76 -9.35 -9.71 18.49
N MET A 77 -8.84 -9.08 17.45
CA MET A 77 -9.39 -9.17 16.10
C MET A 77 -8.32 -8.92 15.03
N PRO A 78 -8.58 -9.33 13.78
CA PRO A 78 -7.70 -8.93 12.68
C PRO A 78 -7.67 -7.41 12.52
N VAL A 79 -6.47 -6.85 12.40
CA VAL A 79 -6.22 -5.46 12.02
C VAL A 79 -5.42 -5.47 10.73
N VAL A 80 -5.91 -4.73 9.75
CA VAL A 80 -5.32 -4.67 8.41
C VAL A 80 -4.82 -3.26 8.15
N THR A 81 -3.58 -3.17 7.70
CA THR A 81 -2.94 -1.91 7.34
C THR A 81 -2.38 -1.96 5.93
N ILE A 82 -2.38 -0.84 5.26
CA ILE A 82 -1.63 -0.67 4.01
C ILE A 82 -0.22 -0.21 4.37
N GLU A 83 0.76 -1.08 4.15
CA GLU A 83 2.18 -0.81 4.38
C GLU A 83 2.79 0.09 3.30
N ALA A 84 2.39 -0.13 2.05
CA ALA A 84 2.82 0.67 0.92
C ALA A 84 1.67 0.83 -0.07
N LEU A 85 1.42 2.05 -0.48
CA LEU A 85 0.44 2.39 -1.50
C LEU A 85 1.07 3.34 -2.50
N TYR A 86 1.21 2.89 -3.72
CA TYR A 86 1.77 3.72 -4.76
C TYR A 86 1.19 3.38 -6.14
N LEU A 87 0.92 4.41 -6.90
CA LEU A 87 0.58 4.31 -8.31
C LEU A 87 1.49 5.27 -9.08
N ARG A 88 2.18 4.77 -10.09
CA ARG A 88 3.08 5.59 -10.91
C ARG A 88 2.34 6.80 -11.47
N ARG A 89 3.00 7.95 -11.47
CA ARG A 89 2.38 9.24 -11.84
C ARG A 89 1.69 9.22 -13.20
N ALA A 90 2.30 8.55 -14.19
CA ALA A 90 1.74 8.45 -15.52
C ALA A 90 0.36 7.74 -15.57
N TYR A 91 0.03 6.95 -14.54
CA TYR A 91 -1.19 6.14 -14.47
C TYR A 91 -2.22 6.64 -13.46
N ARG A 92 -2.00 7.80 -12.84
CA ARG A 92 -2.92 8.37 -11.82
C ARG A 92 -4.20 8.97 -12.38
N LYS A 93 -4.39 8.89 -13.68
CA LYS A 93 -5.63 9.35 -14.33
C LYS A 93 -6.71 8.29 -14.26
N GLY A 94 -7.96 8.72 -14.07
CA GLY A 94 -9.11 7.81 -14.01
C GLY A 94 -9.27 7.10 -12.67
N THR A 95 -9.66 5.83 -12.70
CA THR A 95 -10.09 5.04 -11.52
C THR A 95 -9.04 4.06 -10.98
N ALA A 96 -7.82 4.04 -11.53
CA ALA A 96 -6.81 3.03 -11.19
C ALA A 96 -6.47 3.02 -9.69
N GLY A 97 -6.27 4.20 -9.09
CA GLY A 97 -6.01 4.32 -7.65
C GLY A 97 -7.18 3.85 -6.79
N LEU A 98 -8.40 4.16 -7.20
CA LEU A 98 -9.62 3.71 -6.51
C LEU A 98 -9.77 2.19 -6.58
N ARG A 99 -9.52 1.59 -7.74
CA ARG A 99 -9.56 0.14 -7.93
C ARG A 99 -8.52 -0.58 -7.07
N LEU A 100 -7.35 0.04 -6.89
CA LEU A 100 -6.30 -0.47 -6.01
C LEU A 100 -6.76 -0.46 -4.54
N LEU A 101 -7.40 0.62 -4.08
CA LEU A 101 -7.98 0.70 -2.74
C LEU A 101 -9.13 -0.29 -2.54
N TRP A 102 -9.97 -0.50 -3.54
CA TRP A 102 -11.04 -1.50 -3.46
C TRP A 102 -10.47 -2.91 -3.32
N ALA A 103 -9.45 -3.25 -4.10
CA ALA A 103 -8.79 -4.56 -3.98
C ALA A 103 -8.15 -4.75 -2.59
N ALA A 104 -7.52 -3.72 -2.03
CA ALA A 104 -7.02 -3.74 -0.65
C ALA A 104 -8.16 -3.93 0.37
N SER A 105 -9.30 -3.28 0.15
CA SER A 105 -10.49 -3.44 1.00
C SER A 105 -11.08 -4.85 0.92
N ASP A 106 -11.05 -5.47 -0.24
CA ASP A 106 -11.49 -6.86 -0.41
C ASP A 106 -10.58 -7.83 0.34
N ILE A 107 -9.25 -7.63 0.28
CA ILE A 107 -8.29 -8.41 1.08
C ILE A 107 -8.61 -8.28 2.58
N ALA A 108 -8.89 -7.07 3.06
CA ALA A 108 -9.23 -6.84 4.46
C ALA A 108 -10.55 -7.55 4.85
N ARG A 109 -11.56 -7.44 4.01
CA ARG A 109 -12.87 -8.10 4.22
C ARG A 109 -12.73 -9.61 4.28
N ASP A 110 -11.98 -10.20 3.36
CA ASP A 110 -11.74 -11.64 3.28
C ASP A 110 -10.96 -12.17 4.50
N SER A 111 -10.18 -11.32 5.16
CA SER A 111 -9.46 -11.66 6.40
C SER A 111 -10.34 -11.59 7.66
N GLY A 112 -11.59 -11.15 7.53
CA GLY A 112 -12.50 -10.95 8.67
C GLY A 112 -12.31 -9.63 9.42
N ALA A 113 -11.52 -8.70 8.88
CA ALA A 113 -11.32 -7.39 9.49
C ALA A 113 -12.56 -6.48 9.30
N LYS A 114 -12.76 -5.55 10.24
CA LYS A 114 -13.82 -4.55 10.18
C LYS A 114 -13.51 -3.38 9.24
N GLY A 115 -12.26 -3.25 8.84
CA GLY A 115 -11.78 -2.20 7.97
C GLY A 115 -10.28 -2.33 7.75
N LEU A 116 -9.72 -1.36 7.06
CA LEU A 116 -8.27 -1.25 6.88
C LEU A 116 -7.82 0.17 7.21
N ALA A 117 -6.59 0.28 7.73
CA ALA A 117 -5.94 1.55 8.01
C ALA A 117 -4.92 1.87 6.91
N LEU A 118 -4.85 3.11 6.52
CA LEU A 118 -3.81 3.62 5.64
C LEU A 118 -3.29 4.97 6.15
N CYS A 119 -2.06 5.29 5.80
CA CYS A 119 -1.48 6.60 6.04
C CYS A 119 -1.46 7.40 4.74
N ALA A 120 -2.00 8.60 4.78
CA ALA A 120 -1.97 9.53 3.67
C ALA A 120 -1.07 10.72 4.04
N PRO A 121 -0.05 11.05 3.22
CA PRO A 121 0.74 12.25 3.46
C PRO A 121 -0.16 13.50 3.46
N PRO A 122 0.12 14.49 4.32
CA PRO A 122 -0.62 15.74 4.33
C PRO A 122 -0.63 16.41 2.94
N GLU A 123 -1.79 16.95 2.56
CA GLU A 123 -1.99 17.66 1.28
C GLU A 123 -1.82 16.79 0.02
N SER A 124 -1.74 15.46 0.19
CA SER A 124 -1.62 14.52 -0.92
C SER A 124 -2.96 14.28 -1.63
N GLU A 125 -2.89 13.74 -2.85
CA GLU A 125 -4.08 13.27 -3.57
C GLU A 125 -4.81 12.18 -2.79
N LEU A 126 -4.08 11.32 -2.08
CA LEU A 126 -4.65 10.26 -1.25
C LEU A 126 -5.42 10.84 -0.07
N GLU A 127 -4.89 11.85 0.61
CA GLU A 127 -5.62 12.53 1.69
C GLU A 127 -6.91 13.15 1.18
N ARG A 128 -6.87 13.86 0.06
CA ARG A 128 -8.08 14.44 -0.56
C ARG A 128 -9.11 13.37 -0.90
N LEU A 129 -8.67 12.22 -1.39
CA LEU A 129 -9.56 11.09 -1.65
C LEU A 129 -10.20 10.56 -0.37
N CYS A 130 -9.43 10.37 0.70
CA CYS A 130 -9.93 9.91 1.99
C CYS A 130 -10.99 10.87 2.55
N ILE A 131 -10.74 12.17 2.49
CA ILE A 131 -11.69 13.20 2.93
C ILE A 131 -12.96 13.16 2.07
N ALA A 132 -12.83 13.10 0.76
CA ALA A 132 -13.96 13.06 -0.17
C ALA A 132 -14.85 11.81 0.01
N LYS A 133 -14.24 10.68 0.42
CA LYS A 133 -14.95 9.43 0.73
C LYS A 133 -15.54 9.40 2.14
N GLY A 134 -15.24 10.38 3.00
CA GLY A 134 -15.70 10.42 4.38
C GLY A 134 -15.07 9.36 5.27
N TYR A 135 -13.84 8.91 4.95
CA TYR A 135 -13.11 7.98 5.81
C TYR A 135 -12.72 8.64 7.12
N ALA A 136 -12.82 7.89 8.22
CA ALA A 136 -12.51 8.44 9.54
C ALA A 136 -11.01 8.70 9.71
N ASP A 137 -10.66 9.89 10.17
CA ASP A 137 -9.32 10.22 10.63
C ASP A 137 -9.16 9.74 12.08
N LEU A 138 -8.42 8.65 12.29
CA LEU A 138 -8.33 7.99 13.59
C LEU A 138 -7.11 8.41 14.39
N ARG A 139 -6.02 8.82 13.76
CA ARG A 139 -4.78 9.18 14.46
C ARG A 139 -3.80 9.95 13.58
N HIS A 140 -2.94 10.72 14.24
CA HIS A 140 -1.82 11.40 13.61
C HIS A 140 -0.50 10.70 13.97
N VAL A 141 0.46 10.70 13.06
CA VAL A 141 1.82 10.17 13.26
C VAL A 141 2.78 11.35 13.39
N TYR A 142 3.56 11.36 14.47
CA TYR A 142 4.56 12.39 14.71
C TYR A 142 5.95 11.76 14.75
N TRP A 143 6.93 12.43 14.18
CA TRP A 143 8.32 12.03 14.27
C TRP A 143 8.96 12.69 15.48
N VAL A 144 9.44 11.87 16.42
CA VAL A 144 10.21 12.34 17.58
C VAL A 144 11.69 12.00 17.33
N PRO A 145 12.55 12.99 17.07
CA PRO A 145 13.97 12.71 16.88
C PRO A 145 14.62 12.23 18.16
N VAL A 146 15.51 11.27 18.04
CA VAL A 146 16.25 10.67 19.15
C VAL A 146 17.76 10.67 18.89
#